data_640b48bf885cc50cddac6f4e0db8fcdc
#
_entry.id   640b48bf885cc50cddac6f4e0db8fcdc
#
_cell.length_a   1.000
_cell.length_b   1.000
_cell.length_c   1.000
_cell.angle_alpha   90.00
_cell.angle_beta   90.00
_cell.angle_gamma   90.00
#
_symmetry.space_group_name_H-M   'P 1'
#
loop_
_entity.id
_entity.type
_entity.pdbx_description
1 polymer ?
#
loop_
_entity_poly.entity_id
_entity_poly.type
_entity_poly.pdbx_seq_one_letter_code
_entity_poly.pdbx_strand_id
1 'polypeptide(L)'
;SITHTEKYVAIIIHDDEEVGIDIESLDRNFAAVEKKALSEDEIEDLEDDDKKNEQLAIYWCAKEAIFKRMSQNRVDFAEQIEVEKFNVRKEGELEATFIHKDEYEEDFELEYIIFDRHVLVWLVG
;
A
#
# COMPACT_ATOMS: atom_id res chain seq x y z
N SER A 1 4.36 -4.30 13.67
CA SER A 1 4.89 -3.50 12.57
C SER A 1 4.98 -2.04 12.97
N ILE A 2 5.96 -1.35 12.49
CA ILE A 2 6.22 0.06 12.82
C ILE A 2 6.61 0.81 11.54
N THR A 3 6.18 2.07 11.45
CA THR A 3 6.51 2.96 10.35
C THR A 3 6.62 4.39 10.86
N HIS A 4 7.33 5.25 10.12
CA HIS A 4 7.46 6.65 10.53
C HIS A 4 7.70 7.60 9.36
N THR A 5 7.35 8.85 9.58
CA THR A 5 7.75 10.00 8.77
C THR A 5 8.44 10.98 9.70
N GLU A 6 8.82 12.16 9.22
CA GLU A 6 9.39 13.20 10.10
C GLU A 6 8.42 13.62 11.20
N LYS A 7 7.13 13.54 10.94
CA LYS A 7 6.09 14.06 11.85
C LYS A 7 5.42 12.98 12.70
N TYR A 8 5.34 11.75 12.21
CA TYR A 8 4.56 10.69 12.86
C TYR A 8 5.31 9.39 12.98
N VAL A 9 4.98 8.66 14.04
CA VAL A 9 5.32 7.24 14.20
C VAL A 9 4.00 6.49 14.35
N ALA A 10 3.85 5.40 13.60
CA ALA A 10 2.67 4.56 13.71
C ALA A 10 3.09 3.13 14.00
N ILE A 11 2.33 2.48 14.89
CA ILE A 11 2.62 1.11 15.32
C ILE A 11 1.32 0.31 15.29
N ILE A 12 1.39 -0.91 14.79
CA ILE A 12 0.29 -1.87 14.88
C ILE A 12 0.78 -3.14 15.56
N ILE A 13 0.00 -3.64 16.50
CA ILE A 13 0.31 -4.85 17.27
C ILE A 13 -0.93 -5.73 17.31
N HIS A 14 -0.73 -7.03 17.14
CA HIS A 14 -1.79 -8.01 17.29
C HIS A 14 -1.20 -9.27 17.93
N ASP A 15 -1.95 -9.90 18.84
CA ASP A 15 -1.46 -11.05 19.60
C ASP A 15 -1.32 -12.32 18.75
N ASP A 16 -2.23 -12.53 17.82
CA ASP A 16 -2.31 -13.80 17.08
C ASP A 16 -2.07 -13.67 15.58
N GLU A 17 -2.36 -12.51 15.01
CA GLU A 17 -2.27 -12.31 13.56
C GLU A 17 -1.03 -11.51 13.17
N GLU A 18 -0.51 -11.79 12.00
CA GLU A 18 0.55 -10.98 11.42
C GLU A 18 -0.03 -9.66 10.93
N VAL A 19 0.78 -8.62 10.96
CA VAL A 19 0.33 -7.26 10.68
C VAL A 19 1.32 -6.53 9.80
N GLY A 20 0.83 -5.49 9.13
CA GLY A 20 1.68 -4.58 8.38
C GLY A 20 1.11 -3.17 8.45
N ILE A 21 1.97 -2.17 8.49
CA ILE A 21 1.58 -0.77 8.52
C ILE A 21 2.62 0.08 7.81
N ASP A 22 2.14 1.06 7.05
CA ASP A 22 3.02 2.03 6.41
C ASP A 22 2.37 3.41 6.44
N ILE A 23 3.20 4.45 6.63
CA ILE A 23 2.79 5.84 6.58
C ILE A 23 3.71 6.61 5.63
N GLU A 24 3.12 7.50 4.81
CA GLU A 24 3.88 8.32 3.88
C GLU A 24 3.36 9.76 3.92
N SER A 25 4.27 10.71 3.72
CA SER A 25 3.90 12.11 3.58
C SER A 25 3.44 12.39 2.15
N LEU A 26 2.30 13.06 1.99
CA LEU A 26 1.80 13.48 0.67
C LEU A 26 2.58 14.67 0.10
N ASP A 27 3.49 15.24 0.86
CA ASP A 27 4.41 16.26 0.35
C ASP A 27 5.49 15.63 -0.55
N ARG A 28 5.67 14.32 -0.45
CA ARG A 28 6.56 13.57 -1.34
C ARG A 28 5.91 13.37 -2.71
N ASN A 29 6.72 13.39 -3.76
CA ASN A 29 6.26 13.09 -5.12
C ASN A 29 6.40 11.58 -5.38
N PHE A 30 5.28 10.92 -5.71
CA PHE A 30 5.24 9.48 -5.93
C PHE A 30 5.28 9.07 -7.41
N ALA A 31 5.63 9.97 -8.31
CA ALA A 31 5.62 9.67 -9.75
C ALA A 31 6.45 8.43 -10.12
N ALA A 32 7.56 8.18 -9.42
CA ALA A 32 8.41 7.02 -9.68
C ALA A 32 7.74 5.68 -9.37
N VAL A 33 6.73 5.67 -8.52
CA VAL A 33 5.98 4.45 -8.13
C VAL A 33 5.32 3.82 -9.35
N GLU A 34 4.82 4.63 -10.27
CA GLU A 34 4.14 4.14 -11.48
C GLU A 34 5.00 3.14 -12.25
N LYS A 35 6.29 3.43 -12.42
CA LYS A 35 7.21 2.58 -13.18
C LYS A 35 7.82 1.45 -12.34
N LYS A 36 8.04 1.71 -11.06
CA LYS A 36 8.77 0.78 -10.19
C LYS A 36 7.89 -0.28 -9.56
N ALA A 37 6.67 0.08 -9.22
CA ALA A 37 5.88 -0.71 -8.28
C ALA A 37 4.48 -1.08 -8.77
N LEU A 38 4.01 -0.57 -9.90
CA LEU A 38 2.67 -0.84 -10.40
C LEU A 38 2.68 -1.80 -11.59
N SER A 39 1.69 -2.70 -11.62
CA SER A 39 1.42 -3.55 -12.77
C SER A 39 0.77 -2.75 -13.90
N GLU A 40 0.67 -3.34 -15.08
CA GLU A 40 -0.03 -2.71 -16.20
C GLU A 40 -1.49 -2.42 -15.87
N ASP A 41 -2.17 -3.35 -15.20
CA ASP A 41 -3.57 -3.16 -14.82
C ASP A 41 -3.74 -2.01 -13.84
N GLU A 42 -2.84 -1.89 -12.87
CA GLU A 42 -2.87 -0.79 -11.91
C GLU A 42 -2.61 0.56 -12.59
N ILE A 43 -1.70 0.59 -13.56
CA ILE A 43 -1.43 1.81 -14.34
C ILE A 43 -2.66 2.24 -15.13
N GLU A 44 -3.40 1.30 -15.71
CA GLU A 44 -4.63 1.60 -16.42
C GLU A 44 -5.72 2.19 -15.51
N ASP A 45 -5.69 1.82 -14.23
CA ASP A 45 -6.66 2.33 -13.25
C ASP A 45 -6.32 3.73 -12.72
N LEU A 46 -5.15 4.27 -13.05
CA LEU A 46 -4.75 5.61 -12.59
C LEU A 46 -5.59 6.70 -13.21
N GLU A 47 -6.02 7.64 -12.37
CA GLU A 47 -6.70 8.85 -12.83
C GLU A 47 -5.66 9.93 -13.16
N ASP A 48 -5.84 10.60 -14.29
CA ASP A 48 -4.94 11.68 -14.69
C ASP A 48 -5.50 13.03 -14.24
N ASP A 49 -5.55 13.22 -12.93
CA ASP A 49 -6.12 14.42 -12.31
C ASP A 49 -5.26 14.87 -11.12
N ASP A 50 -5.78 15.84 -10.34
CA ASP A 50 -5.07 16.39 -9.20
C ASP A 50 -4.91 15.41 -8.02
N LYS A 51 -5.59 14.28 -8.07
CA LYS A 51 -5.48 13.23 -7.04
C LYS A 51 -4.50 12.12 -7.40
N LYS A 52 -3.83 12.23 -8.53
CA LYS A 52 -2.90 11.18 -8.99
C LYS A 52 -1.80 10.90 -7.98
N ASN A 53 -1.20 11.93 -7.39
CA ASN A 53 -0.14 11.73 -6.40
C ASN A 53 -0.66 11.02 -5.14
N GLU A 54 -1.86 11.35 -4.70
CA GLU A 54 -2.50 10.66 -3.57
C GLU A 54 -2.78 9.19 -3.91
N GLN A 55 -3.28 8.94 -5.11
CA GLN A 55 -3.54 7.57 -5.58
C GLN A 55 -2.26 6.74 -5.60
N LEU A 56 -1.18 7.29 -6.17
CA LEU A 56 0.12 6.62 -6.19
C LEU A 56 0.67 6.37 -4.78
N ALA A 57 0.47 7.33 -3.87
CA ALA A 57 0.88 7.16 -2.48
C ALA A 57 0.12 6.04 -1.79
N ILE A 58 -1.18 5.90 -2.06
CA ILE A 58 -1.99 4.82 -1.50
C ILE A 58 -1.51 3.46 -2.03
N TYR A 59 -1.25 3.35 -3.34
CA TYR A 59 -0.67 2.12 -3.89
C TYR A 59 0.63 1.75 -3.21
N TRP A 60 1.53 2.73 -3.09
CA TRP A 60 2.84 2.50 -2.47
C TRP A 60 2.71 2.06 -1.01
N CYS A 61 1.91 2.78 -0.22
CA CYS A 61 1.67 2.45 1.18
C CYS A 61 1.07 1.04 1.34
N ALA A 62 0.10 0.70 0.49
CA ALA A 62 -0.53 -0.61 0.54
C ALA A 62 0.48 -1.73 0.27
N LYS A 63 1.29 -1.56 -0.75
CA LYS A 63 2.31 -2.56 -1.12
C LYS A 63 3.40 -2.68 -0.06
N GLU A 64 3.81 -1.55 0.53
CA GLU A 64 4.78 -1.57 1.64
C GLU A 64 4.19 -2.26 2.87
N ALA A 65 2.93 -2.00 3.21
CA ALA A 65 2.28 -2.64 4.35
C ALA A 65 2.19 -4.16 4.16
N ILE A 66 1.82 -4.59 2.96
CA ILE A 66 1.77 -6.02 2.62
C ILE A 66 3.18 -6.64 2.68
N PHE A 67 4.16 -5.94 2.12
CA PHE A 67 5.55 -6.39 2.17
C PHE A 67 6.03 -6.62 3.61
N LYS A 68 5.75 -5.69 4.50
CA LYS A 68 6.08 -5.82 5.92
C LYS A 68 5.36 -6.99 6.57
N ARG A 69 4.07 -7.15 6.27
CA ARG A 69 3.28 -8.25 6.79
C ARG A 69 3.82 -9.60 6.34
N MET A 70 4.26 -9.71 5.09
CA MET A 70 4.74 -10.98 4.52
C MET A 70 6.12 -11.37 5.06
N SER A 71 6.93 -10.41 5.49
CA SER A 71 8.28 -10.65 6.02
C SER A 71 9.17 -11.47 5.08
N GLN A 72 9.00 -11.27 3.78
CA GLN A 72 9.78 -11.96 2.75
C GLN A 72 10.77 -11.01 2.11
N ASN A 73 11.89 -11.57 1.65
CA ASN A 73 12.87 -10.82 0.87
C ASN A 73 12.58 -10.97 -0.61
N ARG A 74 13.09 -10.03 -1.41
CA ARG A 74 13.05 -10.11 -2.88
C ARG A 74 11.63 -10.20 -3.43
N VAL A 75 10.75 -9.34 -2.94
CA VAL A 75 9.39 -9.23 -3.47
C VAL A 75 9.39 -8.20 -4.59
N ASP A 76 8.87 -8.57 -5.75
CA ASP A 76 8.63 -7.65 -6.87
C ASP A 76 7.26 -7.01 -6.68
N PHE A 77 7.23 -5.73 -6.34
CA PHE A 77 5.97 -5.04 -6.02
C PHE A 77 5.02 -4.98 -7.21
N ALA A 78 5.54 -4.83 -8.42
CA ALA A 78 4.70 -4.75 -9.61
C ALA A 78 4.07 -6.10 -9.97
N GLU A 79 4.86 -7.17 -9.85
CA GLU A 79 4.44 -8.50 -10.29
C GLU A 79 3.79 -9.35 -9.21
N GLN A 80 4.13 -9.12 -7.94
CA GLN A 80 3.68 -9.97 -6.85
C GLN A 80 2.62 -9.35 -5.94
N ILE A 81 2.42 -8.03 -5.98
CA ILE A 81 1.41 -7.38 -5.15
C ILE A 81 0.46 -6.61 -6.06
N GLU A 82 -0.77 -7.05 -6.14
CA GLU A 82 -1.80 -6.43 -6.99
C GLU A 82 -2.89 -5.83 -6.11
N VAL A 83 -3.09 -4.52 -6.23
CA VAL A 83 -4.16 -3.81 -5.51
C VAL A 83 -5.31 -3.57 -6.48
N GLU A 84 -6.52 -3.95 -6.09
CA GLU A 84 -7.70 -3.72 -6.91
C GLU A 84 -8.01 -2.24 -7.04
N LYS A 85 -8.69 -1.89 -8.12
CA LYS A 85 -9.09 -0.50 -8.39
C LYS A 85 -9.83 0.10 -7.19
N PHE A 86 -9.48 1.33 -6.85
CA PHE A 86 -10.11 2.07 -5.76
C PHE A 86 -10.26 3.54 -6.14
N ASN A 87 -11.16 4.23 -5.45
CA ASN A 87 -11.30 5.67 -5.54
C ASN A 87 -10.64 6.32 -4.33
N VAL A 88 -9.91 7.42 -4.56
CA VAL A 88 -9.26 8.14 -3.48
C VAL A 88 -10.32 8.81 -2.60
N ARG A 89 -10.32 8.47 -1.32
CA ARG A 89 -11.23 9.02 -0.31
C ARG A 89 -10.41 9.39 0.93
N LYS A 90 -11.06 10.06 1.87
CA LYS A 90 -10.42 10.43 3.13
C LYS A 90 -10.09 9.20 3.97
N GLU A 91 -10.91 8.17 3.88
CA GLU A 91 -10.66 6.86 4.48
C GLU A 91 -11.39 5.80 3.68
N GLY A 92 -10.93 4.57 3.76
CA GLY A 92 -11.56 3.49 3.02
C GLY A 92 -10.88 2.16 3.21
N GLU A 93 -11.33 1.20 2.43
CA GLU A 93 -10.81 -0.15 2.41
C GLU A 93 -10.20 -0.43 1.04
N LEU A 94 -9.19 -1.29 1.03
CA LEU A 94 -8.53 -1.75 -0.18
C LEU A 94 -8.52 -3.27 -0.18
N GLU A 95 -8.58 -3.85 -1.36
CA GLU A 95 -8.39 -5.27 -1.56
C GLU A 95 -7.13 -5.49 -2.39
N ALA A 96 -6.34 -6.47 -2.00
CA ALA A 96 -5.10 -6.77 -2.69
C ALA A 96 -4.80 -8.26 -2.66
N THR A 97 -3.95 -8.69 -3.58
CA THR A 97 -3.51 -10.08 -3.69
C THR A 97 -1.99 -10.13 -3.69
N PHE A 98 -1.43 -11.02 -2.89
CA PHE A 98 -0.01 -11.34 -2.94
C PHE A 98 0.17 -12.62 -3.73
N ILE A 99 1.00 -12.57 -4.77
CA ILE A 99 1.27 -13.70 -5.65
C ILE A 99 2.64 -14.28 -5.28
N HIS A 100 2.63 -15.48 -4.69
CA HIS A 100 3.88 -16.16 -4.36
C HIS A 100 4.57 -16.66 -5.63
N LYS A 101 5.86 -16.88 -5.56
CA LYS A 101 6.65 -17.31 -6.72
C LYS A 101 6.22 -18.64 -7.29
N ASP A 102 5.60 -19.49 -6.51
CA ASP A 102 5.02 -20.77 -6.95
C ASP A 102 3.58 -20.62 -7.45
N GLU A 103 3.16 -19.39 -7.72
CA GLU A 103 1.84 -19.00 -8.22
C GLU A 103 0.69 -19.18 -7.22
N TYR A 104 0.98 -19.49 -5.96
CA TYR A 104 -0.02 -19.47 -4.90
C TYR A 104 -0.39 -18.02 -4.56
N GLU A 105 -1.69 -17.74 -4.41
CA GLU A 105 -2.18 -16.40 -4.13
C GLU A 105 -2.80 -16.30 -2.75
N GLU A 106 -2.54 -15.17 -2.09
CA GLU A 106 -3.20 -14.81 -0.83
C GLU A 106 -3.89 -13.47 -0.99
N ASP A 107 -5.16 -13.39 -0.57
CA ASP A 107 -5.93 -12.17 -0.62
C ASP A 107 -5.90 -11.44 0.72
N PHE A 108 -5.81 -10.11 0.65
CA PHE A 108 -5.76 -9.25 1.84
C PHE A 108 -6.76 -8.12 1.73
N GLU A 109 -7.31 -7.75 2.89
CA GLU A 109 -8.07 -6.52 3.04
C GLU A 109 -7.23 -5.55 3.85
N LEU A 110 -7.15 -4.30 3.37
CA LEU A 110 -6.42 -3.24 4.04
C LEU A 110 -7.35 -2.08 4.32
N GLU A 111 -6.99 -1.29 5.31
CA GLU A 111 -7.68 -0.04 5.60
C GLU A 111 -6.72 1.11 5.42
N TYR A 112 -7.23 2.27 5.02
CA TYR A 112 -6.42 3.46 4.91
C TYR A 112 -7.15 4.69 5.40
N ILE A 113 -6.36 5.68 5.79
CA ILE A 113 -6.85 7.00 6.16
C ILE A 113 -5.87 8.06 5.66
N ILE A 114 -6.42 9.17 5.19
CA ILE A 114 -5.64 10.36 4.82
C ILE A 114 -5.90 11.43 5.88
N PHE A 115 -4.85 11.91 6.50
CA PHE A 115 -4.94 12.95 7.51
C PHE A 115 -3.66 13.77 7.53
N ASP A 116 -3.79 15.07 7.81
CA ASP A 116 -2.63 15.97 7.95
C ASP A 116 -1.59 15.78 6.85
N ARG A 117 -2.04 15.68 5.60
CA ARG A 117 -1.23 15.46 4.41
C ARG A 117 -0.36 14.21 4.50
N HIS A 118 -0.90 13.16 5.12
CA HIS A 118 -0.28 11.84 5.23
C HIS A 118 -1.26 10.75 4.82
N VAL A 119 -0.72 9.65 4.31
CA VAL A 119 -1.47 8.42 4.06
C VAL A 119 -0.97 7.36 5.02
N LEU A 120 -1.89 6.72 5.72
CA LEU A 120 -1.61 5.58 6.58
C LEU A 120 -2.40 4.39 6.07
N VAL A 121 -1.73 3.27 5.85
CA VAL A 121 -2.36 2.02 5.41
C VAL A 121 -1.92 0.89 6.33
N TRP A 122 -2.87 0.04 6.73
CA TRP A 122 -2.55 -1.09 7.59
C TRP A 122 -3.41 -2.30 7.27
N LEU A 123 -2.94 -3.48 7.72
CA LEU A 123 -3.69 -4.73 7.62
C LEU A 123 -3.39 -5.64 8.80
N VAL A 124 -4.37 -6.48 9.11
CA VAL A 124 -4.30 -7.53 10.10
C VAL A 124 -4.70 -8.83 9.43
N GLY A 125 -3.89 -9.87 9.61
CA GLY A 125 -4.13 -11.14 8.94
C GLY A 125 -3.47 -11.21 7.59
#